data_8cc680eeb394e54bc1ed6b819358bdf4
#
_entry.id   8cc680eeb394e54bc1ed6b819358bdf4
#
_cell.length_a   1.000
_cell.length_b   1.000
_cell.length_c   1.000
_cell.angle_alpha   90.00
_cell.angle_beta   90.00
_cell.angle_gamma   90.00
#
_symmetry.space_group_name_H-M   'P 1'
#
loop_
_entity.id
_entity.type
_entity.pdbx_description
1 polymer ?
#
loop_
_entity_poly.entity_id
_entity_poly.type
_entity_poly.pdbx_seq_one_letter_code
_entity_poly.pdbx_strand_id
1 'polypeptide(L)'
;FETFSAKDENLEWALSLESDRMVNSFIAKEALESEMTVVRNEFESGENDPTSILMERVLSTSFLWHNYGKSTIGARADIENVPIERLQAFYKKYYQPDNSVLVVAGQIDVEKTLKMIKKYFEPIPKPNRKENLLYPTYTAEPTQDGERSVVLRRTGDVQAVMAAYHICPGAHPDYAALEMLTSILTDNPGGIMYKEMVESKKATDVFGFSFELKEPGVMMFGASIPLDKSLEEAKATFLSRLDKVSGMTFTQEELDRQKQKASKGWEMAFNNVERVGTNLSEYIAQGDWRLTFIGRDNIKKVTLNDLKRVAKLYFKSSNRTFGEFIPDKNPDRVEVPGVVDFAAIVKDYKGNEAVSEGEMFDPSPSNIDKRTSTAKAK
;
A
#
# COMPACT_ATOMS: atom_id res chain seq x y z
N PHE A 1 15.37 5.70 -11.04
CA PHE A 1 15.55 5.86 -12.49
C PHE A 1 16.58 6.96 -12.79
N GLU A 2 17.26 6.84 -13.94
CA GLU A 2 18.30 7.78 -14.39
C GLU A 2 17.77 8.60 -15.57
N THR A 3 17.93 9.93 -15.51
CA THR A 3 17.55 10.84 -16.60
C THR A 3 18.79 11.61 -17.07
N PHE A 4 19.09 11.51 -18.36
CA PHE A 4 20.25 12.17 -18.96
C PHE A 4 20.04 12.53 -20.42
N SER A 5 20.91 13.37 -20.98
CA SER A 5 20.84 13.75 -22.39
C SER A 5 21.09 12.55 -23.32
N ALA A 6 20.35 12.48 -24.43
CA ALA A 6 20.39 11.39 -25.41
C ALA A 6 21.71 11.34 -26.18
N LYS A 7 22.78 10.89 -25.51
CA LYS A 7 24.09 10.60 -26.07
C LYS A 7 24.46 9.16 -25.75
N ASP A 8 25.07 8.49 -26.71
CA ASP A 8 25.52 7.09 -26.53
C ASP A 8 26.46 6.90 -25.34
N GLU A 9 27.36 7.86 -25.11
CA GLU A 9 28.31 7.85 -23.99
C GLU A 9 27.58 7.87 -22.62
N ASN A 10 26.53 8.67 -22.51
CA ASN A 10 25.72 8.74 -21.28
C ASN A 10 24.93 7.45 -21.07
N LEU A 11 24.35 6.88 -22.13
CA LEU A 11 23.64 5.61 -22.05
C LEU A 11 24.60 4.49 -21.66
N GLU A 12 25.78 4.41 -22.28
CA GLU A 12 26.78 3.39 -21.95
C GLU A 12 27.24 3.52 -20.49
N TRP A 13 27.48 4.76 -20.04
CA TRP A 13 27.85 5.03 -18.64
C TRP A 13 26.74 4.57 -17.68
N ALA A 14 25.47 4.91 -17.94
CA ALA A 14 24.35 4.52 -17.09
C ALA A 14 24.18 2.99 -17.05
N LEU A 15 24.29 2.31 -18.19
CA LEU A 15 24.22 0.85 -18.24
C LEU A 15 25.37 0.17 -17.47
N SER A 16 26.57 0.75 -17.56
CA SER A 16 27.73 0.31 -16.78
C SER A 16 27.53 0.50 -15.28
N LEU A 17 27.01 1.67 -14.87
CA LEU A 17 26.72 1.98 -13.47
C LEU A 17 25.67 1.04 -12.89
N GLU A 18 24.55 0.83 -13.60
CA GLU A 18 23.45 -0.01 -13.13
C GLU A 18 23.84 -1.48 -13.04
N SER A 19 24.65 -1.97 -13.98
CA SER A 19 25.16 -3.34 -13.94
C SER A 19 26.15 -3.54 -12.78
N ASP A 20 27.02 -2.57 -12.51
CA ASP A 20 27.93 -2.58 -11.38
C ASP A 20 27.17 -2.52 -10.04
N ARG A 21 26.19 -1.61 -9.93
CA ARG A 21 25.33 -1.46 -8.75
C ARG A 21 24.58 -2.74 -8.43
N MET A 22 24.09 -3.48 -9.43
CA MET A 22 23.39 -4.75 -9.22
C MET A 22 24.27 -5.80 -8.53
N VAL A 23 25.56 -5.84 -8.84
CA VAL A 23 26.51 -6.87 -8.38
C VAL A 23 27.33 -6.41 -7.17
N ASN A 24 27.80 -5.17 -7.20
CA ASN A 24 28.84 -4.66 -6.30
C ASN A 24 28.32 -3.67 -5.24
N SER A 25 26.99 -3.43 -5.17
CA SER A 25 26.43 -2.62 -4.08
C SER A 25 26.57 -3.37 -2.75
N PHE A 26 27.47 -2.91 -1.89
CA PHE A 26 27.79 -3.58 -0.63
C PHE A 26 27.11 -2.98 0.59
N ILE A 27 26.33 -1.93 0.45
CA ILE A 27 25.59 -1.27 1.53
C ILE A 27 26.49 -1.09 2.76
N ALA A 28 27.34 -0.04 2.75
CA ALA A 28 28.27 0.24 3.84
C ALA A 28 27.54 0.77 5.08
N LYS A 29 28.07 0.49 6.27
CA LYS A 29 27.45 0.89 7.54
C LYS A 29 27.31 2.41 7.65
N GLU A 30 28.35 3.16 7.31
CA GLU A 30 28.36 4.63 7.38
C GLU A 30 27.34 5.25 6.42
N ALA A 31 27.19 4.69 5.21
CA ALA A 31 26.20 5.11 4.24
C ALA A 31 24.77 4.81 4.75
N LEU A 32 24.57 3.64 5.37
CA LEU A 32 23.29 3.25 5.96
C LEU A 32 22.86 4.20 7.10
N GLU A 33 23.76 4.53 8.02
CA GLU A 33 23.47 5.44 9.15
C GLU A 33 23.03 6.83 8.65
N SER A 34 23.66 7.33 7.58
CA SER A 34 23.26 8.58 6.95
C SER A 34 21.87 8.47 6.31
N GLU A 35 21.65 7.41 5.50
CA GLU A 35 20.39 7.21 4.77
C GLU A 35 19.21 6.95 5.72
N MET A 36 19.41 6.20 6.81
CA MET A 36 18.35 5.97 7.79
C MET A 36 17.88 7.25 8.49
N THR A 37 18.74 8.27 8.55
CA THR A 37 18.33 9.60 9.01
C THR A 37 17.38 10.27 8.02
N VAL A 38 17.64 10.13 6.70
CA VAL A 38 16.76 10.65 5.64
C VAL A 38 15.42 9.91 5.66
N VAL A 39 15.45 8.58 5.70
CA VAL A 39 14.23 7.74 5.74
C VAL A 39 13.39 8.03 6.99
N ARG A 40 14.03 8.26 8.14
CA ARG A 40 13.33 8.66 9.36
C ARG A 40 12.66 10.03 9.22
N ASN A 41 13.32 11.00 8.61
CA ASN A 41 12.73 12.32 8.36
C ASN A 41 11.53 12.22 7.39
N GLU A 42 11.60 11.36 6.38
CA GLU A 42 10.50 11.08 5.46
C GLU A 42 9.33 10.43 6.21
N PHE A 43 9.60 9.43 7.05
CA PHE A 43 8.59 8.82 7.92
C PHE A 43 7.90 9.87 8.81
N GLU A 44 8.68 10.72 9.50
CA GLU A 44 8.17 11.78 10.39
C GLU A 44 7.35 12.83 9.62
N SER A 45 7.73 13.16 8.39
CA SER A 45 6.94 14.03 7.52
C SER A 45 5.57 13.43 7.21
N GLY A 46 5.50 12.14 6.86
CA GLY A 46 4.23 11.42 6.65
C GLY A 46 3.37 11.34 7.92
N GLU A 47 3.98 11.06 9.07
CA GLU A 47 3.29 11.02 10.37
C GLU A 47 2.71 12.39 10.80
N ASN A 48 3.27 13.49 10.33
CA ASN A 48 2.83 14.85 10.65
C ASN A 48 1.83 15.41 9.63
N ASP A 49 1.63 14.77 8.49
CA ASP A 49 0.58 15.15 7.53
C ASP A 49 -0.75 14.46 7.87
N PRO A 50 -1.83 15.22 8.16
CA PRO A 50 -3.12 14.66 8.56
C PRO A 50 -3.73 13.69 7.55
N THR A 51 -3.59 13.98 6.25
CA THR A 51 -4.17 13.15 5.19
C THR A 51 -3.37 11.87 4.99
N SER A 52 -2.05 11.98 4.99
CA SER A 52 -1.14 10.83 4.84
C SER A 52 -1.29 9.84 5.98
N ILE A 53 -1.28 10.32 7.24
CA ILE A 53 -1.44 9.43 8.38
C ILE A 53 -2.83 8.83 8.47
N LEU A 54 -3.88 9.57 8.08
CA LEU A 54 -5.23 9.01 8.01
C LEU A 54 -5.32 7.92 6.96
N MET A 55 -4.75 8.14 5.77
CA MET A 55 -4.70 7.13 4.70
C MET A 55 -3.98 5.86 5.16
N GLU A 56 -2.84 5.99 5.81
CA GLU A 56 -2.11 4.84 6.34
C GLU A 56 -2.95 4.04 7.34
N ARG A 57 -3.64 4.71 8.27
CA ARG A 57 -4.50 4.03 9.26
C ARG A 57 -5.76 3.41 8.64
N VAL A 58 -6.34 4.06 7.63
CA VAL A 58 -7.46 3.49 6.86
C VAL A 58 -7.01 2.25 6.11
N LEU A 59 -5.86 2.28 5.44
CA LEU A 59 -5.30 1.11 4.76
C LEU A 59 -5.00 -0.03 5.74
N SER A 60 -4.35 0.25 6.85
CA SER A 60 -4.03 -0.77 7.86
C SER A 60 -5.27 -1.37 8.53
N THR A 61 -6.39 -0.63 8.55
CA THR A 61 -7.69 -1.11 9.06
C THR A 61 -8.46 -1.88 7.97
N SER A 62 -8.28 -1.51 6.70
CA SER A 62 -8.92 -2.18 5.56
C SER A 62 -8.42 -3.61 5.37
N PHE A 63 -7.12 -3.86 5.55
CA PHE A 63 -6.51 -5.16 5.35
C PHE A 63 -6.21 -5.85 6.68
N LEU A 64 -6.72 -7.07 6.85
CA LEU A 64 -6.43 -7.90 8.05
C LEU A 64 -5.08 -8.61 7.91
N TRP A 65 -4.80 -9.15 6.74
CA TRP A 65 -3.64 -10.03 6.54
C TRP A 65 -2.73 -9.61 5.39
N HIS A 66 -3.29 -9.01 4.34
CA HIS A 66 -2.52 -8.67 3.14
C HIS A 66 -1.53 -7.52 3.41
N ASN A 67 -0.36 -7.59 2.80
CA ASN A 67 0.69 -6.59 2.97
C ASN A 67 0.32 -5.19 2.45
N TYR A 68 -0.70 -5.05 1.62
CA TYR A 68 -1.20 -3.74 1.19
C TYR A 68 -1.74 -2.87 2.35
N GLY A 69 -2.04 -3.46 3.49
CA GLY A 69 -2.36 -2.72 4.71
C GLY A 69 -1.14 -2.15 5.47
N LYS A 70 0.08 -2.41 4.99
CA LYS A 70 1.31 -1.91 5.61
C LYS A 70 1.90 -0.76 4.80
N SER A 71 2.41 0.25 5.50
CA SER A 71 3.13 1.35 4.87
C SER A 71 4.40 0.85 4.18
N THR A 72 4.67 1.36 2.97
CA THR A 72 5.88 1.02 2.21
C THR A 72 7.16 1.56 2.84
N ILE A 73 7.06 2.66 3.60
CA ILE A 73 8.22 3.19 4.35
C ILE A 73 8.59 2.31 5.54
N GLY A 74 7.66 1.48 6.01
CA GLY A 74 7.85 0.58 7.13
C GLY A 74 7.51 1.20 8.50
N ALA A 75 7.74 0.43 9.55
CA ALA A 75 7.54 0.88 10.92
C ALA A 75 8.77 1.63 11.44
N ARG A 76 8.56 2.64 12.29
CA ARG A 76 9.64 3.41 12.91
C ARG A 76 10.69 2.52 13.58
N ALA A 77 10.24 1.49 14.31
CA ALA A 77 11.14 0.56 14.98
C ALA A 77 12.04 -0.22 14.00
N ASP A 78 11.53 -0.57 12.82
CA ASP A 78 12.31 -1.25 11.78
C ASP A 78 13.33 -0.29 11.17
N ILE A 79 12.95 0.95 10.87
CA ILE A 79 13.84 1.99 10.35
C ILE A 79 15.01 2.25 11.32
N GLU A 80 14.73 2.30 12.62
CA GLU A 80 15.72 2.61 13.65
C GLU A 80 16.62 1.42 14.02
N ASN A 81 16.18 0.18 13.82
CA ASN A 81 16.83 -0.99 14.38
C ASN A 81 17.18 -2.11 13.39
N VAL A 82 16.88 -1.95 12.08
CA VAL A 82 17.18 -2.99 11.09
C VAL A 82 18.69 -3.28 11.04
N PRO A 83 19.14 -4.54 11.27
CA PRO A 83 20.54 -4.89 11.14
C PRO A 83 20.99 -4.80 9.68
N ILE A 84 22.19 -4.24 9.45
CA ILE A 84 22.75 -4.07 8.11
C ILE A 84 22.83 -5.38 7.33
N GLU A 85 23.11 -6.49 8.01
CA GLU A 85 23.22 -7.81 7.41
C GLU A 85 21.88 -8.27 6.80
N ARG A 86 20.74 -7.84 7.38
CA ARG A 86 19.42 -8.12 6.82
C ARG A 86 19.17 -7.35 5.54
N LEU A 87 19.59 -6.09 5.47
CA LEU A 87 19.48 -5.28 4.25
C LEU A 87 20.38 -5.83 3.15
N GLN A 88 21.62 -6.18 3.47
CA GLN A 88 22.56 -6.81 2.53
C GLN A 88 22.00 -8.16 2.02
N ALA A 89 21.45 -8.99 2.90
CA ALA A 89 20.82 -10.25 2.52
C ALA A 89 19.59 -10.06 1.64
N PHE A 90 18.75 -9.05 1.95
CA PHE A 90 17.61 -8.68 1.14
C PHE A 90 18.03 -8.25 -0.27
N TYR A 91 18.99 -7.33 -0.35
CA TYR A 91 19.53 -6.85 -1.62
C TYR A 91 20.06 -8.01 -2.47
N LYS A 92 20.94 -8.83 -1.90
CA LYS A 92 21.54 -9.99 -2.56
C LYS A 92 20.49 -11.02 -3.02
N LYS A 93 19.35 -11.13 -2.33
CA LYS A 93 18.29 -12.06 -2.68
C LYS A 93 17.41 -11.56 -3.83
N TYR A 94 17.03 -10.30 -3.79
CA TYR A 94 15.98 -9.77 -4.67
C TYR A 94 16.49 -8.96 -5.86
N TYR A 95 17.64 -8.27 -5.74
CA TYR A 95 18.25 -7.48 -6.80
C TYR A 95 19.13 -8.36 -7.67
N GLN A 96 18.49 -9.17 -8.50
CA GLN A 96 19.14 -10.18 -9.34
C GLN A 96 18.64 -10.05 -10.79
N PRO A 97 19.48 -10.41 -11.81
CA PRO A 97 19.13 -10.23 -13.22
C PRO A 97 17.90 -11.01 -13.66
N ASP A 98 17.56 -12.11 -12.99
CA ASP A 98 16.36 -12.91 -13.27
C ASP A 98 15.09 -12.40 -12.56
N ASN A 99 15.22 -11.40 -11.70
CA ASN A 99 14.13 -10.76 -10.95
C ASN A 99 14.04 -9.25 -11.22
N SER A 100 14.68 -8.76 -12.25
CA SER A 100 14.72 -7.35 -12.62
C SER A 100 14.31 -7.14 -14.06
N VAL A 101 13.73 -5.99 -14.35
CA VAL A 101 13.41 -5.56 -15.71
C VAL A 101 14.06 -4.21 -15.95
N LEU A 102 14.88 -4.12 -16.99
CA LEU A 102 15.50 -2.89 -17.44
C LEU A 102 14.61 -2.23 -18.50
N VAL A 103 14.22 -0.99 -18.27
CA VAL A 103 13.48 -0.17 -19.22
C VAL A 103 14.39 0.95 -19.71
N VAL A 104 14.63 1.04 -21.01
CA VAL A 104 15.35 2.13 -21.66
C VAL A 104 14.40 2.85 -22.58
N ALA A 105 14.12 4.12 -22.28
CA ALA A 105 13.19 4.95 -23.05
C ALA A 105 13.87 6.23 -23.53
N GLY A 106 13.62 6.64 -24.76
CA GLY A 106 14.16 7.86 -25.33
C GLY A 106 14.50 7.76 -26.79
N GLN A 107 15.30 8.72 -27.25
CA GLN A 107 15.86 8.70 -28.60
C GLN A 107 17.06 7.74 -28.61
N ILE A 108 16.83 6.47 -28.93
CA ILE A 108 17.81 5.39 -28.93
C ILE A 108 17.89 4.68 -30.28
N ASP A 109 19.07 4.19 -30.62
CA ASP A 109 19.24 3.12 -31.62
C ASP A 109 19.07 1.77 -30.90
N VAL A 110 18.03 1.04 -31.27
CA VAL A 110 17.64 -0.20 -30.58
C VAL A 110 18.74 -1.27 -30.68
N GLU A 111 19.32 -1.47 -31.85
CA GLU A 111 20.36 -2.49 -32.07
C GLU A 111 21.64 -2.17 -31.30
N LYS A 112 22.04 -0.90 -31.30
CA LYS A 112 23.20 -0.44 -30.55
C LYS A 112 22.96 -0.57 -29.05
N THR A 113 21.79 -0.13 -28.58
CA THR A 113 21.39 -0.22 -27.18
C THR A 113 21.40 -1.67 -26.68
N LEU A 114 20.81 -2.59 -27.45
CA LEU A 114 20.81 -4.02 -27.10
C LEU A 114 22.23 -4.62 -27.02
N LYS A 115 23.14 -4.17 -27.89
CA LYS A 115 24.56 -4.58 -27.80
C LYS A 115 25.21 -4.09 -26.51
N MET A 116 24.96 -2.84 -26.13
CA MET A 116 25.47 -2.28 -24.88
C MET A 116 24.86 -3.00 -23.66
N ILE A 117 23.56 -3.25 -23.63
CA ILE A 117 22.91 -4.02 -22.57
C ILE A 117 23.55 -5.39 -22.43
N LYS A 118 23.74 -6.13 -23.53
CA LYS A 118 24.40 -7.43 -23.50
C LYS A 118 25.82 -7.35 -22.96
N LYS A 119 26.59 -6.33 -23.37
CA LYS A 119 27.96 -6.12 -22.88
C LYS A 119 28.05 -6.06 -21.36
N TYR A 120 27.12 -5.36 -20.72
CA TYR A 120 27.18 -5.10 -19.28
C TYR A 120 26.38 -6.10 -18.43
N PHE A 121 25.24 -6.59 -18.90
CA PHE A 121 24.35 -7.44 -18.10
C PHE A 121 24.47 -8.93 -18.39
N GLU A 122 24.86 -9.34 -19.63
CA GLU A 122 25.00 -10.76 -19.96
C GLU A 122 26.07 -11.50 -19.13
N PRO A 123 27.19 -10.86 -18.73
CA PRO A 123 28.18 -11.48 -17.85
C PRO A 123 27.68 -11.76 -16.43
N ILE A 124 26.58 -11.12 -15.98
CA ILE A 124 26.08 -11.31 -14.63
C ILE A 124 25.40 -12.67 -14.52
N PRO A 125 25.92 -13.58 -13.65
CA PRO A 125 25.37 -14.93 -13.53
C PRO A 125 23.97 -14.91 -12.91
N LYS A 126 23.08 -15.74 -13.43
CA LYS A 126 21.79 -15.98 -12.79
C LYS A 126 21.97 -16.73 -11.48
N PRO A 127 21.27 -16.36 -10.41
CA PRO A 127 21.34 -17.05 -9.14
C PRO A 127 20.78 -18.48 -9.26
N ASN A 128 21.31 -19.39 -8.45
CA ASN A 128 20.71 -20.72 -8.31
C ASN A 128 19.39 -20.62 -7.51
N ARG A 129 18.26 -20.65 -8.19
CA ARG A 129 16.93 -20.53 -7.54
C ARG A 129 16.50 -21.76 -6.76
N LYS A 130 17.23 -22.87 -6.83
CA LYS A 130 17.00 -24.01 -5.93
C LYS A 130 17.52 -23.73 -4.52
N GLU A 131 18.57 -22.90 -4.40
CA GLU A 131 19.17 -22.48 -3.12
C GLU A 131 18.63 -21.13 -2.65
N ASN A 132 18.30 -20.24 -3.57
CA ASN A 132 17.84 -18.87 -3.30
C ASN A 132 16.39 -18.69 -3.78
N LEU A 133 15.46 -19.41 -3.18
CA LEU A 133 14.04 -19.36 -3.57
C LEU A 133 13.44 -17.97 -3.35
N LEU A 134 12.73 -17.50 -4.36
CA LEU A 134 11.77 -16.40 -4.24
C LEU A 134 10.40 -17.02 -4.03
N TYR A 135 9.85 -16.82 -2.84
CA TYR A 135 8.51 -17.32 -2.54
C TYR A 135 7.46 -16.34 -3.09
N PRO A 136 6.51 -16.79 -3.89
CA PRO A 136 5.38 -15.95 -4.28
C PRO A 136 4.55 -15.61 -3.03
N THR A 137 3.93 -14.43 -3.04
CA THR A 137 2.93 -14.08 -2.03
C THR A 137 1.75 -15.03 -2.16
N TYR A 138 1.32 -15.62 -1.05
CA TYR A 138 0.17 -16.53 -0.99
C TYR A 138 -0.90 -16.05 0.00
N THR A 139 -0.62 -14.96 0.71
CA THR A 139 -1.58 -14.38 1.66
C THR A 139 -2.68 -13.67 0.89
N ALA A 140 -3.89 -14.17 0.99
CA ALA A 140 -5.08 -13.53 0.43
C ALA A 140 -5.84 -12.77 1.53
N GLU A 141 -6.33 -11.59 1.19
CA GLU A 141 -7.23 -10.85 2.07
C GLU A 141 -8.61 -11.52 2.07
N PRO A 142 -9.21 -11.79 3.24
CA PRO A 142 -10.57 -12.30 3.31
C PRO A 142 -11.56 -11.23 2.85
N THR A 143 -12.73 -11.67 2.35
CA THR A 143 -13.83 -10.75 2.07
C THR A 143 -14.21 -10.00 3.34
N GLN A 144 -14.34 -8.68 3.23
CA GLN A 144 -14.77 -7.85 4.36
C GLN A 144 -16.22 -8.17 4.73
N ASP A 145 -16.47 -8.42 6.00
CA ASP A 145 -17.73 -8.91 6.54
C ASP A 145 -18.58 -7.83 7.25
N GLY A 146 -18.05 -6.59 7.31
CA GLY A 146 -18.73 -5.45 7.91
C GLY A 146 -17.95 -4.17 7.73
N GLU A 147 -18.61 -3.03 7.96
CA GLU A 147 -17.93 -1.73 7.95
C GLU A 147 -16.89 -1.66 9.07
N ARG A 148 -15.70 -1.16 8.72
CA ARG A 148 -14.63 -0.89 9.67
C ARG A 148 -14.45 0.61 9.83
N SER A 149 -14.00 1.05 10.99
CA SER A 149 -13.77 2.48 11.25
C SER A 149 -12.51 2.72 12.07
N VAL A 150 -11.89 3.87 11.83
CA VAL A 150 -10.75 4.37 12.60
C VAL A 150 -10.88 5.86 12.84
N VAL A 151 -10.62 6.30 14.06
CA VAL A 151 -10.65 7.71 14.43
C VAL A 151 -9.29 8.10 14.97
N LEU A 152 -8.68 9.10 14.36
CA LEU A 152 -7.41 9.67 14.81
C LEU A 152 -7.65 10.99 15.54
N ARG A 153 -7.07 11.12 16.75
CA ARG A 153 -6.96 12.38 17.50
C ARG A 153 -5.50 12.74 17.63
N ARG A 154 -5.08 13.75 16.87
CA ARG A 154 -3.68 14.16 16.78
C ARG A 154 -3.59 15.67 16.61
N THR A 155 -2.44 16.23 16.92
CA THR A 155 -2.14 17.62 16.53
C THR A 155 -2.20 17.74 15.01
N GLY A 156 -2.88 18.76 14.53
CA GLY A 156 -3.05 19.07 13.10
C GLY A 156 -3.82 20.35 12.87
N ASP A 157 -3.79 20.83 11.65
CA ASP A 157 -4.35 22.10 11.21
C ASP A 157 -5.58 21.95 10.29
N VAL A 158 -5.98 20.70 9.99
CA VAL A 158 -7.13 20.37 9.16
C VAL A 158 -7.86 19.15 9.71
N GLN A 159 -9.17 19.14 9.57
CA GLN A 159 -9.99 17.94 9.77
C GLN A 159 -10.06 17.15 8.48
N ALA A 160 -10.15 15.82 8.53
CA ALA A 160 -10.27 15.00 7.33
C ALA A 160 -11.21 13.81 7.53
N VAL A 161 -11.86 13.41 6.45
CA VAL A 161 -12.59 12.14 6.36
C VAL A 161 -12.09 11.35 5.17
N MET A 162 -12.10 10.02 5.30
CA MET A 162 -11.64 9.13 4.24
C MET A 162 -12.44 7.83 4.25
N ALA A 163 -12.70 7.28 3.07
CA ALA A 163 -13.34 5.97 2.92
C ALA A 163 -12.57 5.13 1.91
N ALA A 164 -12.33 3.87 2.23
CA ALA A 164 -11.74 2.89 1.33
C ALA A 164 -12.71 1.74 1.08
N TYR A 165 -12.70 1.20 -0.13
CA TYR A 165 -13.47 0.03 -0.53
C TYR A 165 -12.53 -0.96 -1.22
N HIS A 166 -12.58 -2.24 -0.85
CA HIS A 166 -11.85 -3.26 -1.58
C HIS A 166 -12.34 -3.37 -3.01
N ILE A 167 -11.41 -3.49 -3.95
CA ILE A 167 -11.68 -3.62 -5.38
C ILE A 167 -10.86 -4.74 -6.00
N CYS A 168 -11.21 -5.08 -7.25
CA CYS A 168 -10.47 -6.05 -8.06
C CYS A 168 -9.04 -5.58 -8.37
N PRO A 169 -8.14 -6.50 -8.79
CA PRO A 169 -6.82 -6.15 -9.33
C PRO A 169 -6.88 -5.22 -10.54
N GLY A 170 -5.81 -4.46 -10.78
CA GLY A 170 -5.72 -3.53 -11.91
C GLY A 170 -5.92 -4.19 -13.28
N ALA A 171 -5.48 -5.43 -13.46
CA ALA A 171 -5.68 -6.18 -14.70
C ALA A 171 -7.11 -6.73 -14.90
N HIS A 172 -8.00 -6.58 -13.92
CA HIS A 172 -9.36 -7.10 -14.01
C HIS A 172 -10.25 -6.23 -14.92
N PRO A 173 -11.17 -6.81 -15.72
CA PRO A 173 -12.06 -6.05 -16.62
C PRO A 173 -12.89 -4.94 -15.95
N ASP A 174 -13.22 -5.09 -14.67
CA ASP A 174 -14.00 -4.10 -13.92
C ASP A 174 -13.20 -2.85 -13.56
N TYR A 175 -11.86 -2.93 -13.55
CA TYR A 175 -11.01 -1.84 -13.07
C TYR A 175 -11.25 -0.54 -13.85
N ALA A 176 -11.32 -0.61 -15.17
CA ALA A 176 -11.58 0.57 -16.02
C ALA A 176 -12.91 1.25 -15.69
N ALA A 177 -13.95 0.48 -15.36
CA ALA A 177 -15.24 1.05 -14.97
C ALA A 177 -15.18 1.68 -13.57
N LEU A 178 -14.41 1.12 -12.64
CA LEU A 178 -14.17 1.70 -11.31
C LEU A 178 -13.38 3.00 -11.41
N GLU A 179 -12.36 3.06 -12.25
CA GLU A 179 -11.58 4.28 -12.50
C GLU A 179 -12.47 5.40 -13.06
N MET A 180 -13.30 5.10 -14.05
CA MET A 180 -14.25 6.08 -14.61
C MET A 180 -15.27 6.55 -13.57
N LEU A 181 -15.79 5.62 -12.75
CA LEU A 181 -16.72 5.95 -11.68
C LEU A 181 -16.08 6.84 -10.60
N THR A 182 -14.87 6.52 -10.17
CA THR A 182 -14.11 7.32 -9.21
C THR A 182 -13.91 8.74 -9.75
N SER A 183 -13.50 8.86 -11.02
CA SER A 183 -13.32 10.16 -11.67
C SER A 183 -14.64 10.96 -11.79
N ILE A 184 -15.76 10.32 -12.14
CA ILE A 184 -17.07 10.99 -12.19
C ILE A 184 -17.46 11.54 -10.81
N LEU A 185 -17.12 10.84 -9.74
CA LEU A 185 -17.43 11.27 -8.39
C LEU A 185 -16.57 12.43 -7.90
N THR A 186 -15.27 12.42 -8.22
CA THR A 186 -14.29 13.31 -7.56
C THR A 186 -13.54 14.27 -8.47
N ASP A 187 -13.83 14.29 -9.77
CA ASP A 187 -13.16 15.21 -10.71
C ASP A 187 -13.29 16.68 -10.28
N ASN A 188 -12.21 17.43 -10.39
CA ASN A 188 -12.19 18.85 -10.08
C ASN A 188 -12.18 19.67 -11.39
N PRO A 189 -13.15 20.60 -11.60
CA PRO A 189 -14.29 20.98 -10.74
C PRO A 189 -15.59 20.21 -11.05
N GLY A 190 -15.58 19.25 -11.94
CA GLY A 190 -16.79 18.65 -12.53
C GLY A 190 -17.43 17.53 -11.72
N GLY A 191 -16.74 16.99 -10.72
CA GLY A 191 -17.16 15.82 -9.94
C GLY A 191 -18.37 16.08 -9.04
N ILE A 192 -19.13 15.01 -8.79
CA ILE A 192 -20.35 15.09 -8.00
C ILE A 192 -20.04 15.48 -6.56
N MET A 193 -19.04 14.84 -5.96
CA MET A 193 -18.62 15.14 -4.57
C MET A 193 -17.97 16.52 -4.48
N TYR A 194 -17.26 16.97 -5.52
CA TYR A 194 -16.71 18.32 -5.55
C TYR A 194 -17.82 19.37 -5.41
N LYS A 195 -18.88 19.25 -6.18
CA LYS A 195 -20.04 20.16 -6.12
C LYS A 195 -20.73 20.15 -4.76
N GLU A 196 -20.88 18.96 -4.16
CA GLU A 196 -21.59 18.81 -2.89
C GLU A 196 -20.79 19.21 -1.66
N MET A 197 -19.46 19.19 -1.75
CA MET A 197 -18.60 19.45 -0.59
C MET A 197 -17.77 20.73 -0.76
N VAL A 198 -17.15 20.94 -1.92
CA VAL A 198 -16.25 22.09 -2.14
C VAL A 198 -17.05 23.33 -2.54
N GLU A 199 -17.92 23.25 -3.54
CA GLU A 199 -18.75 24.39 -3.96
C GLU A 199 -19.72 24.81 -2.83
N SER A 200 -20.21 23.86 -2.04
CA SER A 200 -21.03 24.12 -0.84
C SER A 200 -20.24 24.62 0.36
N LYS A 201 -18.90 24.75 0.25
CA LYS A 201 -17.99 25.24 1.30
C LYS A 201 -17.95 24.37 2.57
N LYS A 202 -18.25 23.08 2.48
CA LYS A 202 -18.12 22.12 3.57
C LYS A 202 -16.71 21.53 3.64
N ALA A 203 -16.01 21.49 2.51
CA ALA A 203 -14.62 21.03 2.41
C ALA A 203 -13.80 22.01 1.55
N THR A 204 -12.49 21.99 1.69
CA THR A 204 -11.55 22.70 0.82
C THR A 204 -11.17 21.86 -0.39
N ASP A 205 -11.17 20.55 -0.23
CA ASP A 205 -10.78 19.60 -1.26
C ASP A 205 -11.53 18.28 -1.10
N VAL A 206 -11.73 17.61 -2.25
CA VAL A 206 -12.24 16.25 -2.36
C VAL A 206 -11.39 15.52 -3.37
N PHE A 207 -10.96 14.34 -3.02
CA PHE A 207 -10.18 13.48 -3.91
C PHE A 207 -10.73 12.06 -3.95
N GLY A 208 -10.40 11.34 -5.01
CA GLY A 208 -10.64 9.91 -5.14
C GLY A 208 -9.67 9.30 -6.13
N PHE A 209 -9.21 8.12 -5.81
CA PHE A 209 -8.32 7.32 -6.67
C PHE A 209 -8.46 5.84 -6.35
N SER A 210 -8.03 5.02 -7.30
CA SER A 210 -7.97 3.57 -7.14
C SER A 210 -6.52 3.12 -7.23
N PHE A 211 -6.10 2.24 -6.32
CA PHE A 211 -4.80 1.60 -6.42
C PHE A 211 -4.84 0.51 -7.48
N GLU A 212 -4.16 0.75 -8.59
CA GLU A 212 -4.02 -0.20 -9.70
C GLU A 212 -2.91 -1.21 -9.38
N LEU A 213 -3.25 -2.23 -8.57
CA LEU A 213 -2.30 -3.17 -8.02
C LEU A 213 -2.40 -4.55 -8.68
N LYS A 214 -1.37 -5.38 -8.51
CA LYS A 214 -1.30 -6.75 -9.03
C LYS A 214 -2.37 -7.66 -8.42
N GLU A 215 -2.64 -7.50 -7.13
CA GLU A 215 -3.64 -8.24 -6.36
C GLU A 215 -4.80 -7.31 -5.99
N PRO A 216 -5.93 -7.84 -5.46
CA PRO A 216 -7.05 -7.01 -5.05
C PRO A 216 -6.62 -5.86 -4.13
N GLY A 217 -6.88 -4.63 -4.56
CA GLY A 217 -6.51 -3.41 -3.87
C GLY A 217 -7.71 -2.69 -3.28
N VAL A 218 -7.61 -1.37 -3.18
CA VAL A 218 -8.70 -0.50 -2.72
C VAL A 218 -8.87 0.70 -3.63
N MET A 219 -10.09 1.22 -3.72
CA MET A 219 -10.34 2.60 -4.13
C MET A 219 -10.61 3.45 -2.89
N MET A 220 -10.15 4.68 -2.91
CA MET A 220 -10.22 5.60 -1.78
C MET A 220 -10.88 6.90 -2.19
N PHE A 221 -11.62 7.47 -1.26
CA PHE A 221 -12.24 8.79 -1.33
C PHE A 221 -11.88 9.55 -0.07
N GLY A 222 -11.61 10.84 -0.18
CA GLY A 222 -11.31 11.68 0.96
C GLY A 222 -11.74 13.11 0.77
N ALA A 223 -11.83 13.83 1.88
CA ALA A 223 -12.09 15.26 1.91
C ALA A 223 -11.34 15.92 3.05
N SER A 224 -10.80 17.12 2.77
CA SER A 224 -10.17 18.00 3.75
C SER A 224 -11.16 19.07 4.20
N ILE A 225 -11.38 19.19 5.49
CA ILE A 225 -12.39 20.08 6.09
C ILE A 225 -11.69 21.15 6.94
N PRO A 226 -11.93 22.45 6.68
CA PRO A 226 -11.37 23.52 7.50
C PRO A 226 -11.79 23.43 8.96
N LEU A 227 -10.95 23.89 9.89
CA LEU A 227 -11.23 23.87 11.33
C LEU A 227 -12.47 24.67 11.75
N ASP A 228 -12.83 25.69 10.96
CA ASP A 228 -14.03 26.53 11.19
C ASP A 228 -15.33 25.90 10.65
N LYS A 229 -15.27 24.72 10.06
CA LYS A 229 -16.41 23.98 9.53
C LYS A 229 -16.77 22.78 10.38
N SER A 230 -18.04 22.37 10.33
CA SER A 230 -18.52 21.19 11.04
C SER A 230 -18.04 19.90 10.39
N LEU A 231 -17.20 19.15 11.09
CA LEU A 231 -16.78 17.81 10.65
C LEU A 231 -18.00 16.88 10.52
N GLU A 232 -18.93 16.91 11.44
CA GLU A 232 -20.11 16.05 11.43
C GLU A 232 -21.00 16.32 10.19
N GLU A 233 -21.20 17.58 9.82
CA GLU A 233 -21.97 17.93 8.63
C GLU A 233 -21.24 17.48 7.33
N ALA A 234 -19.95 17.71 7.25
CA ALA A 234 -19.12 17.28 6.12
C ALA A 234 -19.12 15.75 6.00
N LYS A 235 -18.90 15.03 7.11
CA LYS A 235 -18.97 13.57 7.21
C LYS A 235 -20.32 13.05 6.75
N ALA A 236 -21.42 13.60 7.25
CA ALA A 236 -22.77 13.19 6.88
C ALA A 236 -23.02 13.36 5.37
N THR A 237 -22.56 14.46 4.78
CA THR A 237 -22.64 14.71 3.33
C THR A 237 -21.80 13.70 2.56
N PHE A 238 -20.56 13.47 2.97
CA PHE A 238 -19.61 12.55 2.36
C PHE A 238 -20.16 11.10 2.35
N LEU A 239 -20.56 10.59 3.51
CA LEU A 239 -21.09 9.23 3.64
C LEU A 239 -22.43 9.06 2.92
N SER A 240 -23.33 10.06 3.03
CA SER A 240 -24.61 10.03 2.30
C SER A 240 -24.41 9.95 0.77
N ARG A 241 -23.36 10.58 0.24
CA ARG A 241 -23.04 10.46 -1.19
C ARG A 241 -22.57 9.04 -1.52
N LEU A 242 -21.61 8.52 -0.78
CA LEU A 242 -21.06 7.17 -0.99
C LEU A 242 -22.13 6.08 -0.87
N ASP A 243 -23.06 6.20 0.09
CA ASP A 243 -24.17 5.27 0.25
C ASP A 243 -25.15 5.26 -0.93
N LYS A 244 -25.28 6.39 -1.60
CA LYS A 244 -26.17 6.55 -2.77
C LYS A 244 -25.55 6.09 -4.09
N VAL A 245 -24.23 5.90 -4.16
CA VAL A 245 -23.53 5.56 -5.43
C VAL A 245 -24.11 4.31 -6.09
N SER A 246 -24.41 3.27 -5.33
CA SER A 246 -24.95 2.01 -5.86
C SER A 246 -26.31 2.14 -6.57
N GLY A 247 -27.09 3.19 -6.25
CA GLY A 247 -28.39 3.49 -6.85
C GLY A 247 -28.40 4.67 -7.83
N MET A 248 -27.22 5.27 -8.12
CA MET A 248 -27.13 6.45 -8.99
C MET A 248 -27.38 6.13 -10.46
N THR A 249 -27.86 7.15 -11.16
CA THR A 249 -27.90 7.17 -12.63
C THR A 249 -26.81 8.11 -13.12
N PHE A 250 -25.94 7.59 -13.98
CA PHE A 250 -24.86 8.33 -14.62
C PHE A 250 -25.31 8.72 -16.03
N THR A 251 -24.86 9.89 -16.52
CA THR A 251 -25.13 10.36 -17.86
C THR A 251 -24.04 9.96 -18.84
N GLN A 252 -24.39 9.86 -20.12
CA GLN A 252 -23.40 9.58 -21.16
C GLN A 252 -22.36 10.71 -21.26
N GLU A 253 -22.79 11.96 -21.05
CA GLU A 253 -21.91 13.14 -21.06
C GLU A 253 -20.84 13.07 -19.95
N GLU A 254 -21.21 12.67 -18.72
CA GLU A 254 -20.25 12.48 -17.62
C GLU A 254 -19.21 11.41 -17.96
N LEU A 255 -19.67 10.27 -18.49
CA LEU A 255 -18.77 9.18 -18.89
C LEU A 255 -17.84 9.60 -20.03
N ASP A 256 -18.36 10.22 -21.08
CA ASP A 256 -17.58 10.63 -22.25
C ASP A 256 -16.54 11.69 -21.89
N ARG A 257 -16.87 12.62 -21.00
CA ARG A 257 -15.94 13.61 -20.48
C ARG A 257 -14.74 12.95 -19.78
N GLN A 258 -14.99 11.94 -18.92
CA GLN A 258 -13.89 11.24 -18.22
C GLN A 258 -13.08 10.36 -19.17
N LYS A 259 -13.69 9.71 -20.14
CA LYS A 259 -12.96 8.97 -21.18
C LYS A 259 -12.03 9.87 -21.99
N GLN A 260 -12.51 11.05 -22.38
CA GLN A 260 -11.70 12.03 -23.10
C GLN A 260 -10.52 12.51 -22.26
N LYS A 261 -10.75 12.79 -20.96
CA LYS A 261 -9.71 13.20 -20.01
C LYS A 261 -8.65 12.10 -19.84
N ALA A 262 -9.08 10.87 -19.67
CA ALA A 262 -8.19 9.71 -19.57
C ALA A 262 -7.37 9.49 -20.86
N SER A 263 -8.01 9.55 -22.03
CA SER A 263 -7.32 9.44 -23.32
C SER A 263 -6.25 10.53 -23.51
N LYS A 264 -6.60 11.77 -23.20
CA LYS A 264 -5.66 12.89 -23.28
C LYS A 264 -4.50 12.72 -22.28
N GLY A 265 -4.79 12.30 -21.06
CA GLY A 265 -3.77 12.01 -20.03
C GLY A 265 -2.79 10.94 -20.50
N TRP A 266 -3.32 9.87 -21.09
CA TRP A 266 -2.50 8.79 -21.65
C TRP A 266 -1.61 9.28 -22.81
N GLU A 267 -2.14 10.04 -23.76
CA GLU A 267 -1.37 10.63 -24.87
C GLU A 267 -0.25 11.55 -24.35
N MET A 268 -0.56 12.39 -23.37
CA MET A 268 0.43 13.28 -22.75
C MET A 268 1.53 12.50 -22.03
N ALA A 269 1.19 11.40 -21.35
CA ALA A 269 2.18 10.55 -20.69
C ALA A 269 3.12 9.89 -21.71
N PHE A 270 2.60 9.41 -22.82
CA PHE A 270 3.41 8.78 -23.89
C PHE A 270 4.21 9.78 -24.75
N ASN A 271 3.91 11.06 -24.68
CA ASN A 271 4.73 12.12 -25.28
C ASN A 271 5.88 12.58 -24.36
N ASN A 272 5.96 12.07 -23.15
CA ASN A 272 7.02 12.37 -22.20
C ASN A 272 7.85 11.09 -21.93
N VAL A 273 9.11 11.10 -22.32
CA VAL A 273 10.02 9.95 -22.26
C VAL A 273 10.18 9.40 -20.84
N GLU A 274 10.34 10.29 -19.86
CA GLU A 274 10.45 9.92 -18.45
C GLU A 274 9.18 9.21 -17.95
N ARG A 275 8.02 9.76 -18.31
CA ARG A 275 6.73 9.14 -17.97
C ARG A 275 6.50 7.81 -18.68
N VAL A 276 7.00 7.63 -19.89
CA VAL A 276 6.93 6.32 -20.56
C VAL A 276 7.67 5.25 -19.75
N GLY A 277 8.89 5.55 -19.32
CA GLY A 277 9.70 4.62 -18.52
C GLY A 277 9.03 4.24 -17.20
N THR A 278 8.61 5.25 -16.43
CA THR A 278 7.96 5.04 -15.13
C THR A 278 6.60 4.34 -15.27
N ASN A 279 5.74 4.75 -16.22
CA ASN A 279 4.46 4.07 -16.43
C ASN A 279 4.63 2.59 -16.82
N LEU A 280 5.56 2.28 -17.72
CA LEU A 280 5.80 0.88 -18.09
C LEU A 280 6.27 0.06 -16.89
N SER A 281 7.08 0.63 -15.99
CA SER A 281 7.55 -0.08 -14.78
C SER A 281 6.40 -0.43 -13.84
N GLU A 282 5.39 0.43 -13.69
CA GLU A 282 4.19 0.15 -12.88
C GLU A 282 3.40 -1.06 -13.45
N TYR A 283 3.18 -1.11 -14.77
CA TYR A 283 2.48 -2.23 -15.39
C TYR A 283 3.30 -3.53 -15.40
N ILE A 284 4.63 -3.43 -15.49
CA ILE A 284 5.54 -4.57 -15.31
C ILE A 284 5.39 -5.15 -13.90
N ALA A 285 5.32 -4.29 -12.88
CA ALA A 285 5.10 -4.71 -11.50
C ALA A 285 3.74 -5.41 -11.28
N GLN A 286 2.70 -5.02 -12.03
CA GLN A 286 1.42 -5.72 -12.07
C GLN A 286 1.49 -7.08 -12.79
N GLY A 287 2.48 -7.30 -13.65
CA GLY A 287 2.73 -8.58 -14.32
C GLY A 287 3.13 -8.49 -15.78
N ASP A 288 2.70 -7.46 -16.53
CA ASP A 288 3.05 -7.30 -17.95
C ASP A 288 2.89 -5.85 -18.42
N TRP A 289 3.90 -5.30 -19.07
CA TRP A 289 3.89 -3.95 -19.61
C TRP A 289 2.74 -3.66 -20.59
N ARG A 290 2.19 -4.67 -21.27
CA ARG A 290 1.07 -4.54 -22.21
C ARG A 290 -0.23 -4.15 -21.53
N LEU A 291 -0.32 -4.29 -20.19
CA LEU A 291 -1.50 -3.88 -19.43
C LEU A 291 -1.82 -2.40 -19.60
N THR A 292 -0.81 -1.53 -19.82
CA THR A 292 -1.04 -0.10 -20.10
C THR A 292 -1.92 0.11 -21.35
N PHE A 293 -1.72 -0.68 -22.40
CA PHE A 293 -2.51 -0.59 -23.63
C PHE A 293 -3.89 -1.23 -23.48
N ILE A 294 -3.95 -2.34 -22.74
CA ILE A 294 -5.21 -3.04 -22.43
C ILE A 294 -6.10 -2.14 -21.57
N GLY A 295 -5.55 -1.49 -20.54
CA GLY A 295 -6.26 -0.54 -19.67
C GLY A 295 -6.84 0.62 -20.48
N ARG A 296 -6.03 1.28 -21.31
CA ARG A 296 -6.47 2.33 -22.25
C ARG A 296 -7.64 1.88 -23.10
N ASP A 297 -7.56 0.69 -23.68
CA ASP A 297 -8.58 0.17 -24.59
C ASP A 297 -9.85 -0.26 -23.84
N ASN A 298 -9.71 -0.75 -22.61
CA ASN A 298 -10.83 -1.04 -21.73
C ASN A 298 -11.59 0.22 -21.32
N ILE A 299 -10.90 1.32 -20.97
CA ILE A 299 -11.53 2.62 -20.67
C ILE A 299 -12.46 3.05 -21.81
N LYS A 300 -12.01 2.94 -23.08
CA LYS A 300 -12.83 3.29 -24.24
C LYS A 300 -14.12 2.48 -24.34
N LYS A 301 -14.11 1.23 -23.87
CA LYS A 301 -15.24 0.29 -23.95
C LYS A 301 -16.22 0.42 -22.78
N VAL A 302 -15.89 1.10 -21.68
CA VAL A 302 -16.77 1.28 -20.52
C VAL A 302 -18.13 1.83 -20.96
N THR A 303 -19.20 1.25 -20.44
CA THR A 303 -20.58 1.66 -20.69
C THR A 303 -21.25 2.15 -19.40
N LEU A 304 -22.40 2.83 -19.52
CA LEU A 304 -23.22 3.20 -18.36
C LEU A 304 -23.68 1.98 -17.57
N ASN A 305 -23.89 0.84 -18.24
CA ASN A 305 -24.26 -0.41 -17.56
C ASN A 305 -23.09 -0.94 -16.72
N ASP A 306 -21.84 -0.79 -17.20
CA ASP A 306 -20.68 -1.17 -16.41
C ASP A 306 -20.55 -0.30 -15.17
N LEU A 307 -20.73 1.03 -15.28
CA LEU A 307 -20.73 1.93 -14.12
C LEU A 307 -21.77 1.51 -13.09
N LYS A 308 -23.01 1.23 -13.50
CA LYS A 308 -24.07 0.76 -12.60
C LYS A 308 -23.74 -0.57 -11.94
N ARG A 309 -23.16 -1.49 -12.71
CA ARG A 309 -22.80 -2.82 -12.23
C ARG A 309 -21.70 -2.74 -11.17
N VAL A 310 -20.60 -2.03 -11.45
CA VAL A 310 -19.50 -1.89 -10.48
C VAL A 310 -19.91 -1.06 -9.27
N ALA A 311 -20.72 -0.01 -9.44
CA ALA A 311 -21.28 0.75 -8.33
C ALA A 311 -22.06 -0.15 -7.36
N LYS A 312 -22.96 -0.99 -7.89
CA LYS A 312 -23.74 -1.94 -7.09
C LYS A 312 -22.90 -3.04 -6.43
N LEU A 313 -21.82 -3.47 -7.10
CA LEU A 313 -20.97 -4.55 -6.63
C LEU A 313 -20.04 -4.10 -5.50
N TYR A 314 -19.36 -2.98 -5.64
CA TYR A 314 -18.28 -2.55 -4.78
C TYR A 314 -18.67 -1.51 -3.72
N PHE A 315 -19.65 -0.60 -3.99
CA PHE A 315 -20.09 0.41 -3.04
C PHE A 315 -21.14 -0.14 -2.06
N LYS A 316 -20.68 -1.01 -1.17
CA LYS A 316 -21.46 -1.55 -0.07
C LYS A 316 -20.87 -1.09 1.25
N SER A 317 -21.70 -0.74 2.23
CA SER A 317 -21.23 -0.39 3.57
C SER A 317 -20.38 -1.52 4.20
N SER A 318 -20.76 -2.79 3.96
CA SER A 318 -19.97 -3.94 4.42
C SER A 318 -18.58 -4.06 3.80
N ASN A 319 -18.33 -3.37 2.67
CA ASN A 319 -17.01 -3.32 1.99
C ASN A 319 -16.24 -2.02 2.27
N ARG A 320 -16.78 -1.15 3.15
CA ARG A 320 -16.20 0.15 3.46
C ARG A 320 -15.36 0.11 4.73
N THR A 321 -14.19 0.76 4.67
CA THR A 321 -13.43 1.19 5.84
C THR A 321 -13.45 2.70 5.88
N PHE A 322 -13.92 3.28 6.98
CA PHE A 322 -14.08 4.73 7.14
C PHE A 322 -13.10 5.27 8.17
N GLY A 323 -12.47 6.41 7.89
CA GLY A 323 -11.51 7.08 8.75
C GLY A 323 -11.85 8.54 8.98
N GLU A 324 -11.54 9.01 10.20
CA GLU A 324 -11.67 10.40 10.60
C GLU A 324 -10.37 10.89 11.23
N PHE A 325 -9.93 12.08 10.84
CA PHE A 325 -8.87 12.81 11.54
C PHE A 325 -9.48 14.02 12.25
N ILE A 326 -9.36 14.02 13.57
CA ILE A 326 -9.88 15.06 14.44
C ILE A 326 -8.68 15.77 15.08
N PRO A 327 -8.39 17.03 14.72
CA PRO A 327 -7.32 17.79 15.33
C PRO A 327 -7.55 17.96 16.84
N ASP A 328 -6.51 17.65 17.60
CA ASP A 328 -6.49 17.82 19.05
C ASP A 328 -5.13 18.37 19.47
N LYS A 329 -5.13 19.50 20.18
CA LYS A 329 -3.90 20.15 20.63
C LYS A 329 -3.18 19.39 21.74
N ASN A 330 -3.93 18.62 22.52
CA ASN A 330 -3.42 17.86 23.67
C ASN A 330 -4.02 16.44 23.65
N PRO A 331 -3.65 15.60 22.67
CA PRO A 331 -4.24 14.28 22.56
C PRO A 331 -3.86 13.41 23.76
N ASP A 332 -4.89 12.88 24.43
CA ASP A 332 -4.70 11.94 25.54
C ASP A 332 -4.27 10.58 24.99
N ARG A 333 -3.03 10.22 25.24
CA ARG A 333 -2.43 8.96 24.76
C ARG A 333 -1.72 8.25 25.89
N VAL A 334 -1.92 6.94 25.97
CA VAL A 334 -1.18 6.08 26.90
C VAL A 334 0.11 5.63 26.24
N GLU A 335 1.23 5.88 26.89
CA GLU A 335 2.51 5.26 26.53
C GLU A 335 2.57 3.88 27.20
N VAL A 336 2.47 2.83 26.37
CA VAL A 336 2.58 1.45 26.86
C VAL A 336 4.06 1.16 27.09
N PRO A 337 4.48 0.74 28.30
CA PRO A 337 5.86 0.39 28.58
C PRO A 337 6.39 -0.71 27.66
N GLY A 338 7.63 -0.59 27.26
CA GLY A 338 8.31 -1.61 26.44
C GLY A 338 8.65 -2.88 27.21
N VAL A 339 9.40 -3.76 26.55
CA VAL A 339 9.88 -5.03 27.14
C VAL A 339 10.77 -4.72 28.34
N VAL A 340 10.51 -5.41 29.46
CA VAL A 340 11.30 -5.30 30.69
C VAL A 340 12.49 -6.24 30.66
N ASP A 341 13.54 -5.93 31.41
CA ASP A 341 14.67 -6.85 31.62
C ASP A 341 14.24 -7.97 32.56
N PHE A 342 13.86 -9.12 31.99
CA PHE A 342 13.44 -10.28 32.76
C PHE A 342 14.57 -10.84 33.61
N ALA A 343 15.85 -10.76 33.16
CA ALA A 343 16.97 -11.24 33.91
C ALA A 343 17.16 -10.44 35.22
N ALA A 344 16.99 -9.12 35.14
CA ALA A 344 17.02 -8.26 36.31
C ALA A 344 15.88 -8.56 37.30
N ILE A 345 14.65 -8.78 36.75
CA ILE A 345 13.47 -9.04 37.59
C ILE A 345 13.61 -10.37 38.36
N VAL A 346 14.14 -11.43 37.73
CA VAL A 346 14.20 -12.76 38.34
C VAL A 346 15.47 -12.99 39.13
N LYS A 347 16.50 -12.17 39.00
CA LYS A 347 17.83 -12.33 39.58
C LYS A 347 17.81 -12.67 41.07
N ASP A 348 16.99 -11.97 41.84
CA ASP A 348 16.92 -12.10 43.30
C ASP A 348 15.63 -12.78 43.77
N TYR A 349 14.85 -13.35 42.85
CA TYR A 349 13.61 -14.01 43.18
C TYR A 349 13.87 -15.38 43.84
N LYS A 350 13.50 -15.53 45.11
CA LYS A 350 13.69 -16.74 45.92
C LYS A 350 12.40 -17.55 46.11
N GLY A 351 11.33 -17.17 45.42
CA GLY A 351 10.01 -17.74 45.64
C GLY A 351 9.28 -17.09 46.83
N ASN A 352 7.98 -17.21 46.89
CA ASN A 352 7.21 -16.93 48.11
C ASN A 352 7.30 -18.15 49.02
N GLU A 353 7.23 -17.92 50.36
CA GLU A 353 7.28 -18.97 51.34
C GLU A 353 6.26 -20.07 51.01
N ALA A 354 6.80 -21.29 50.98
CA ALA A 354 6.09 -22.55 51.06
C ALA A 354 4.75 -22.67 50.29
N VAL A 355 4.85 -22.88 49.00
CA VAL A 355 4.01 -23.97 48.49
C VAL A 355 4.59 -25.22 49.14
N SER A 356 3.83 -25.83 50.06
CA SER A 356 4.19 -27.16 50.66
C SER A 356 4.67 -28.02 49.48
N GLU A 357 5.86 -28.62 49.62
CA GLU A 357 6.35 -29.58 48.63
C GLU A 357 5.19 -30.55 48.37
N GLY A 358 4.65 -30.49 47.15
CA GLY A 358 3.63 -31.43 46.75
C GLY A 358 4.22 -32.83 46.89
N GLU A 359 3.41 -33.78 47.25
CA GLU A 359 3.78 -35.18 47.32
C GLU A 359 4.60 -35.59 46.08
N MET A 360 5.81 -36.11 46.25
CA MET A 360 6.51 -36.73 45.14
C MET A 360 5.66 -37.89 44.62
N PHE A 361 5.06 -37.67 43.44
CA PHE A 361 4.19 -38.67 42.84
C PHE A 361 5.00 -39.94 42.52
N ASP A 362 4.63 -41.05 43.13
CA ASP A 362 5.13 -42.37 42.78
C ASP A 362 4.42 -42.89 41.53
N PRO A 363 5.11 -43.00 40.38
CA PRO A 363 4.51 -43.46 39.12
C PRO A 363 4.36 -44.99 39.03
N SER A 364 4.59 -45.71 40.09
CA SER A 364 4.44 -47.18 40.08
C SER A 364 3.00 -47.59 39.78
N PRO A 365 2.78 -48.67 39.00
CA PRO A 365 1.44 -49.18 38.72
C PRO A 365 0.58 -49.39 39.96
N SER A 366 1.18 -49.91 41.02
CA SER A 366 0.48 -50.16 42.29
C SER A 366 -0.03 -48.90 42.98
N ASN A 367 0.69 -47.76 42.83
CA ASN A 367 0.25 -46.49 43.38
C ASN A 367 -0.82 -45.84 42.49
N ILE A 368 -0.70 -45.97 41.17
CA ILE A 368 -1.70 -45.51 40.23
C ILE A 368 -3.02 -46.26 40.45
N ASP A 369 -2.99 -47.58 40.57
CA ASP A 369 -4.18 -48.41 40.78
C ASP A 369 -4.89 -48.07 42.08
N LYS A 370 -4.14 -47.79 43.15
CA LYS A 370 -4.72 -47.38 44.46
C LYS A 370 -5.43 -46.05 44.41
N ARG A 371 -5.00 -45.16 43.53
CA ARG A 371 -5.53 -43.77 43.38
C ARG A 371 -6.55 -43.63 42.27
N THR A 372 -6.70 -44.63 41.41
CA THR A 372 -7.63 -44.61 40.31
C THR A 372 -8.97 -45.24 40.73
N SER A 373 -10.02 -44.50 40.55
CA SER A 373 -11.39 -45.04 40.69
C SER A 373 -12.13 -44.90 39.35
N THR A 374 -12.80 -45.98 38.95
CA THR A 374 -13.65 -46.00 37.76
C THR A 374 -15.10 -45.84 38.14
N ALA A 375 -15.77 -44.82 37.61
CA ALA A 375 -17.22 -44.65 37.75
C ALA A 375 -17.87 -44.87 36.39
N LYS A 376 -18.96 -45.64 36.35
CA LYS A 376 -19.81 -45.68 35.14
C LYS A 376 -20.58 -44.39 35.05
N ALA A 377 -20.44 -43.70 33.92
CA ALA A 377 -21.34 -42.60 33.60
C ALA A 377 -22.77 -43.11 33.50
N LYS A 378 -23.70 -42.42 34.18
CA LYS A 378 -25.14 -42.71 34.08
C LYS A 378 -25.69 -42.11 32.77
#